data_ba98f4109b27769dc5425f9e4bfcf3a6
#
_entry.id   ba98f4109b27769dc5425f9e4bfcf3a6
#
_cell.length_a   1.000
_cell.length_b   1.000
_cell.length_c   1.000
_cell.angle_alpha   90.00
_cell.angle_beta   90.00
_cell.angle_gamma   90.00
#
_symmetry.space_group_name_H-M   'P 1'
#
loop_
_entity.id
_entity.type
_entity.pdbx_description
1 polymer ?
#
loop_
_entity_poly.entity_id
_entity_poly.type
_entity_poly.pdbx_seq_one_letter_code
_entity_poly.pdbx_strand_id
1 'polypeptide(L)'
;MNLWDEIIIKPFANVLLLTYDALGHNFAIAILVFTVVIRLITYPLTIQQQKSARAMQNLQPQLEALKKKYAKDKEKLNQETMKLYKEAGINPLGGCLPLLLQFPVFIGLYQVILLVMAVNPLQMLNLSKQIYSFLPGLTPLLPLNERFLWLNLGQPDLFYILPVLVVVTTYWQQKLMTPPSTDSQSQAMNKQMAIMMPVMFGYFVMISPSGLGLYWLVSNIIGVVQYWLVGRPQAAATTPASPARPLAPPAKKKPTTKE
;
A
#
# COMPACT_ATOMS: atom_id res chain seq x y z
N MET A 1 22.24 19.44 -0.61
CA MET A 1 20.95 18.92 -1.10
C MET A 1 21.00 17.42 -0.99
N ASN A 2 19.99 16.82 -0.38
CA ASN A 2 19.97 15.38 -0.14
C ASN A 2 19.33 14.68 -1.35
N LEU A 3 19.76 13.46 -1.66
CA LEU A 3 19.18 12.65 -2.73
C LEU A 3 17.64 12.51 -2.60
N TRP A 4 17.14 12.49 -1.38
CA TRP A 4 15.72 12.49 -1.06
C TRP A 4 15.00 13.74 -1.57
N ASP A 5 15.59 14.91 -1.38
CA ASP A 5 15.00 16.19 -1.85
C ASP A 5 14.90 16.22 -3.37
N GLU A 6 15.93 15.75 -4.08
CA GLU A 6 15.95 15.75 -5.54
C GLU A 6 14.99 14.73 -6.17
N ILE A 7 14.84 13.53 -5.55
CA ILE A 7 14.05 12.45 -6.15
C ILE A 7 12.58 12.51 -5.72
N ILE A 8 12.30 13.02 -4.51
CA ILE A 8 10.93 12.96 -3.93
C ILE A 8 10.37 14.36 -3.71
N ILE A 9 11.04 15.21 -2.92
CA ILE A 9 10.48 16.49 -2.48
C ILE A 9 10.27 17.44 -3.66
N LYS A 10 11.30 17.65 -4.49
CA LYS A 10 11.22 18.53 -5.64
C LYS A 10 10.15 18.10 -6.64
N PRO A 11 10.13 16.86 -7.16
CA PRO A 11 9.11 16.42 -8.09
C PRO A 11 7.69 16.56 -7.50
N PHE A 12 7.49 16.16 -6.23
CA PHE A 12 6.19 16.23 -5.59
C PHE A 12 5.71 17.68 -5.42
N ALA A 13 6.58 18.57 -4.94
CA ALA A 13 6.24 19.98 -4.78
C ALA A 13 5.89 20.63 -6.12
N ASN A 14 6.69 20.37 -7.16
CA ASN A 14 6.45 20.97 -8.47
C ASN A 14 5.19 20.42 -9.14
N VAL A 15 4.90 19.12 -9.06
CA VAL A 15 3.65 18.54 -9.58
C VAL A 15 2.44 19.11 -8.86
N LEU A 16 2.49 19.23 -7.52
CA LEU A 16 1.39 19.82 -6.74
C LEU A 16 1.18 21.31 -7.07
N LEU A 17 2.24 22.10 -7.18
CA LEU A 17 2.14 23.52 -7.53
C LEU A 17 1.67 23.73 -8.96
N LEU A 18 2.15 22.96 -9.93
CA LEU A 18 1.69 23.01 -11.32
C LEU A 18 0.20 22.66 -11.43
N THR A 19 -0.23 21.61 -10.74
CA THR A 19 -1.64 21.22 -10.76
C THR A 19 -2.51 22.22 -10.02
N TYR A 20 -2.02 22.84 -8.97
CA TYR A 20 -2.68 23.92 -8.26
C TYR A 20 -2.91 25.14 -9.17
N ASP A 21 -1.87 25.57 -9.87
CA ASP A 21 -1.96 26.70 -10.82
C ASP A 21 -2.91 26.39 -11.98
N ALA A 22 -2.77 25.24 -12.61
CA ALA A 22 -3.56 24.84 -13.77
C ALA A 22 -5.05 24.60 -13.48
N LEU A 23 -5.41 24.27 -12.21
CA LEU A 23 -6.77 23.84 -11.83
C LEU A 23 -7.51 24.84 -10.93
N GLY A 24 -7.27 26.12 -11.13
CA GLY A 24 -8.05 27.19 -10.50
C GLY A 24 -7.70 27.44 -9.03
N HIS A 25 -6.44 27.24 -8.65
CA HIS A 25 -5.90 27.55 -7.33
C HIS A 25 -6.61 26.82 -6.17
N ASN A 26 -6.96 25.55 -6.39
CA ASN A 26 -7.55 24.69 -5.37
C ASN A 26 -6.60 23.56 -5.01
N PHE A 27 -6.05 23.61 -3.79
CA PHE A 27 -5.03 22.65 -3.36
C PHE A 27 -5.59 21.25 -3.14
N ALA A 28 -6.88 21.10 -2.78
CA ALA A 28 -7.52 19.80 -2.70
C ALA A 28 -7.56 19.10 -4.06
N ILE A 29 -7.90 19.84 -5.12
CA ILE A 29 -7.90 19.30 -6.49
C ILE A 29 -6.47 18.91 -6.91
N ALA A 30 -5.47 19.73 -6.53
CA ALA A 30 -4.07 19.36 -6.78
C ALA A 30 -3.68 18.03 -6.10
N ILE A 31 -4.09 17.81 -4.83
CA ILE A 31 -3.88 16.54 -4.13
C ILE A 31 -4.62 15.39 -4.83
N LEU A 32 -5.86 15.60 -5.28
CA LEU A 32 -6.62 14.58 -6.01
C LEU A 32 -5.89 14.13 -7.29
N VAL A 33 -5.49 15.11 -8.12
CA VAL A 33 -4.77 14.81 -9.38
C VAL A 33 -3.42 14.17 -9.10
N PHE A 34 -2.67 14.68 -8.14
CA PHE A 34 -1.43 14.08 -7.68
C PHE A 34 -1.64 12.62 -7.28
N THR A 35 -2.69 12.32 -6.51
CA THR A 35 -3.02 10.95 -6.09
C THR A 35 -3.30 10.05 -7.29
N VAL A 36 -4.05 10.55 -8.28
CA VAL A 36 -4.32 9.79 -9.52
C VAL A 36 -3.01 9.52 -10.28
N VAL A 37 -2.15 10.52 -10.43
CA VAL A 37 -0.86 10.37 -11.12
C VAL A 37 0.01 9.32 -10.43
N ILE A 38 0.17 9.38 -9.10
CA ILE A 38 0.92 8.39 -8.34
C ILE A 38 0.30 6.99 -8.50
N ARG A 39 -1.02 6.87 -8.48
CA ARG A 39 -1.73 5.59 -8.68
C ARG A 39 -1.55 5.03 -10.10
N LEU A 40 -1.48 5.87 -11.10
CA LEU A 40 -1.18 5.45 -12.47
C LEU A 40 0.27 4.97 -12.61
N ILE A 41 1.23 5.68 -12.05
CA ILE A 41 2.65 5.28 -12.04
C ILE A 41 2.84 3.94 -11.32
N THR A 42 2.16 3.76 -10.19
CA THR A 42 2.25 2.54 -9.38
C THR A 42 1.34 1.41 -9.84
N TYR A 43 0.48 1.65 -10.85
CA TYR A 43 -0.50 0.69 -11.35
C TYR A 43 0.08 -0.66 -11.77
N PRO A 44 1.16 -0.73 -12.61
CA PRO A 44 1.73 -2.01 -13.01
C PRO A 44 2.21 -2.84 -11.82
N LEU A 45 2.76 -2.18 -10.79
CA LEU A 45 3.20 -2.85 -9.57
C LEU A 45 2.00 -3.35 -8.74
N THR A 46 0.94 -2.55 -8.66
CA THR A 46 -0.31 -2.93 -7.99
C THR A 46 -0.94 -4.17 -8.61
N ILE A 47 -0.91 -4.30 -9.95
CA ILE A 47 -1.40 -5.51 -10.65
C ILE A 47 -0.56 -6.73 -10.28
N GLN A 48 0.77 -6.61 -10.26
CA GLN A 48 1.65 -7.73 -9.87
C GLN A 48 1.37 -8.19 -8.44
N GLN A 49 1.17 -7.24 -7.51
CA GLN A 49 0.83 -7.51 -6.12
C GLN A 49 -0.51 -8.24 -5.99
N GLN A 50 -1.55 -7.78 -6.71
CA GLN A 50 -2.85 -8.45 -6.73
C GLN A 50 -2.76 -9.87 -7.30
N LYS A 51 -1.96 -10.08 -8.36
CA LYS A 51 -1.70 -11.42 -8.91
C LYS A 51 -1.02 -12.32 -7.89
N SER A 52 0.01 -11.83 -7.18
CA SER A 52 0.70 -12.59 -6.13
C SER A 52 -0.24 -12.92 -4.96
N ALA A 53 -1.06 -11.97 -4.52
CA ALA A 53 -2.06 -12.21 -3.47
C ALA A 53 -3.07 -13.30 -3.87
N ARG A 54 -3.54 -13.27 -5.13
CA ARG A 54 -4.43 -14.32 -5.68
C ARG A 54 -3.76 -15.69 -5.74
N ALA A 55 -2.51 -15.72 -6.20
CA ALA A 55 -1.74 -16.97 -6.24
C ALA A 55 -1.56 -17.56 -4.83
N MET A 56 -1.31 -16.75 -3.82
CA MET A 56 -1.29 -17.18 -2.41
C MET A 56 -2.67 -17.70 -1.94
N GLN A 57 -3.78 -17.05 -2.35
CA GLN A 57 -5.13 -17.55 -2.05
C GLN A 57 -5.37 -18.96 -2.61
N ASN A 58 -4.93 -19.21 -3.83
CA ASN A 58 -5.08 -20.50 -4.48
C ASN A 58 -4.26 -21.61 -3.81
N LEU A 59 -3.18 -21.27 -3.11
CA LEU A 59 -2.36 -22.21 -2.35
C LEU A 59 -2.90 -22.51 -0.94
N GLN A 60 -3.90 -21.79 -0.46
CA GLN A 60 -4.47 -21.98 0.88
C GLN A 60 -4.81 -23.45 1.19
N PRO A 61 -5.56 -24.20 0.34
CA PRO A 61 -5.90 -25.58 0.64
C PRO A 61 -4.68 -26.49 0.79
N GLN A 62 -3.62 -26.24 0.00
CA GLN A 62 -2.38 -27.02 0.10
C GLN A 62 -1.60 -26.67 1.38
N LEU A 63 -1.56 -25.39 1.75
CA LEU A 63 -0.97 -24.95 3.03
C LEU A 63 -1.68 -25.58 4.24
N GLU A 64 -3.00 -25.71 4.19
CA GLU A 64 -3.76 -26.36 5.24
C GLU A 64 -3.48 -27.86 5.33
N ALA A 65 -3.35 -28.52 4.20
CA ALA A 65 -2.94 -29.93 4.15
C ALA A 65 -1.53 -30.12 4.78
N LEU A 66 -0.59 -29.22 4.47
CA LEU A 66 0.74 -29.24 5.07
C LEU A 66 0.69 -29.00 6.57
N LYS A 67 -0.08 -28.03 7.06
CA LYS A 67 -0.26 -27.76 8.49
C LYS A 67 -0.85 -28.96 9.24
N LYS A 68 -1.85 -29.63 8.67
CA LYS A 68 -2.42 -30.86 9.25
C LYS A 68 -1.38 -32.00 9.28
N LYS A 69 -0.60 -32.14 8.20
CA LYS A 69 0.40 -33.20 8.07
C LYS A 69 1.58 -33.02 9.04
N TYR A 70 2.03 -31.80 9.24
CA TYR A 70 3.22 -31.47 10.03
C TYR A 70 2.87 -30.69 11.32
N ALA A 71 1.68 -30.91 11.90
CA ALA A 71 1.19 -30.19 13.09
C ALA A 71 2.13 -30.23 14.30
N LYS A 72 2.91 -31.30 14.43
CA LYS A 72 3.88 -31.54 15.54
C LYS A 72 5.32 -31.15 15.22
N ASP A 73 5.61 -30.81 13.95
CA ASP A 73 6.97 -30.50 13.48
C ASP A 73 6.97 -29.16 12.74
N LYS A 74 7.16 -28.07 13.52
CA LYS A 74 7.13 -26.71 13.00
C LYS A 74 8.27 -26.42 12.01
N GLU A 75 9.43 -27.05 12.19
CA GLU A 75 10.58 -26.83 11.32
C GLU A 75 10.32 -27.41 9.93
N LYS A 76 9.81 -28.64 9.90
CA LYS A 76 9.42 -29.32 8.66
C LYS A 76 8.26 -28.64 7.96
N LEU A 77 7.29 -28.13 8.72
CA LEU A 77 6.19 -27.31 8.18
C LEU A 77 6.73 -26.06 7.47
N ASN A 78 7.67 -25.33 8.07
CA ASN A 78 8.27 -24.16 7.46
C ASN A 78 9.04 -24.49 6.19
N GLN A 79 9.84 -25.57 6.21
CA GLN A 79 10.59 -26.02 5.04
C GLN A 79 9.67 -26.39 3.87
N GLU A 80 8.64 -27.19 4.13
CA GLU A 80 7.68 -27.62 3.09
C GLU A 80 6.80 -26.44 2.60
N THR A 81 6.47 -25.50 3.47
CA THR A 81 5.76 -24.27 3.08
C THR A 81 6.62 -23.40 2.14
N MET A 82 7.90 -23.21 2.47
CA MET A 82 8.82 -22.45 1.59
C MET A 82 9.06 -23.17 0.26
N LYS A 83 9.10 -24.51 0.27
CA LYS A 83 9.20 -25.31 -0.95
C LYS A 83 7.95 -25.16 -1.82
N LEU A 84 6.76 -25.22 -1.22
CA LEU A 84 5.49 -25.00 -1.92
C LEU A 84 5.43 -23.62 -2.58
N TYR A 85 5.86 -22.56 -1.88
CA TYR A 85 5.91 -21.21 -2.47
C TYR A 85 6.90 -21.13 -3.64
N LYS A 86 8.08 -21.76 -3.51
CA LYS A 86 9.08 -21.81 -4.60
C LYS A 86 8.56 -22.59 -5.82
N GLU A 87 7.91 -23.73 -5.63
CA GLU A 87 7.33 -24.55 -6.71
C GLU A 87 6.19 -23.80 -7.42
N ALA A 88 5.42 -23.01 -6.68
CA ALA A 88 4.36 -22.16 -7.23
C ALA A 88 4.87 -20.83 -7.83
N GLY A 89 6.17 -20.56 -7.76
CA GLY A 89 6.75 -19.29 -8.24
C GLY A 89 6.29 -18.05 -7.47
N ILE A 90 5.85 -18.22 -6.21
CA ILE A 90 5.29 -17.14 -5.41
C ILE A 90 6.34 -16.64 -4.41
N ASN A 91 6.54 -15.32 -4.42
CA ASN A 91 7.36 -14.67 -3.41
C ASN A 91 6.46 -14.26 -2.21
N PRO A 92 6.63 -14.83 -1.02
CA PRO A 92 5.85 -14.48 0.16
C PRO A 92 6.02 -13.02 0.59
N LEU A 93 7.16 -12.39 0.26
CA LEU A 93 7.41 -10.97 0.53
C LEU A 93 6.67 -10.04 -0.45
N GLY A 94 6.12 -10.56 -1.54
CA GLY A 94 5.33 -9.77 -2.48
C GLY A 94 4.09 -9.12 -1.88
N GLY A 95 3.55 -9.69 -0.80
CA GLY A 95 2.39 -9.15 -0.07
C GLY A 95 2.68 -7.88 0.73
N CYS A 96 3.91 -7.62 1.19
CA CYS A 96 4.28 -6.42 1.94
C CYS A 96 4.88 -5.31 1.06
N LEU A 97 5.18 -5.61 -0.21
CA LEU A 97 5.76 -4.64 -1.16
C LEU A 97 4.93 -3.35 -1.32
N PRO A 98 3.56 -3.39 -1.31
CA PRO A 98 2.75 -2.17 -1.34
C PRO A 98 3.08 -1.20 -0.22
N LEU A 99 3.25 -1.73 0.98
CA LEU A 99 3.56 -0.93 2.16
C LEU A 99 4.93 -0.25 2.03
N LEU A 100 5.94 -0.98 1.55
CA LEU A 100 7.29 -0.44 1.34
C LEU A 100 7.31 0.68 0.30
N LEU A 101 6.53 0.55 -0.79
CA LEU A 101 6.41 1.60 -1.80
C LEU A 101 5.59 2.80 -1.30
N GLN A 102 4.59 2.55 -0.48
CA GLN A 102 3.72 3.59 0.06
C GLN A 102 4.44 4.54 1.01
N PHE A 103 5.42 4.04 1.81
CA PHE A 103 6.15 4.86 2.78
C PHE A 103 6.88 6.06 2.16
N PRO A 104 7.70 5.91 1.10
CA PRO A 104 8.34 7.05 0.45
C PRO A 104 7.34 8.09 -0.07
N VAL A 105 6.25 7.65 -0.69
CA VAL A 105 5.20 8.54 -1.18
C VAL A 105 4.54 9.29 -0.03
N PHE A 106 4.24 8.58 1.05
CA PHE A 106 3.58 9.12 2.22
C PHE A 106 4.46 10.16 2.94
N ILE A 107 5.72 9.81 3.23
CA ILE A 107 6.67 10.70 3.92
C ILE A 107 6.97 11.91 3.03
N GLY A 108 7.17 11.70 1.73
CA GLY A 108 7.43 12.79 0.78
C GLY A 108 6.25 13.75 0.69
N LEU A 109 5.03 13.25 0.54
CA LEU A 109 3.83 14.08 0.48
C LEU A 109 3.60 14.83 1.80
N TYR A 110 3.79 14.19 2.96
CA TYR A 110 3.72 14.84 4.26
C TYR A 110 4.69 16.03 4.35
N GLN A 111 5.94 15.82 3.98
CA GLN A 111 6.97 16.86 3.99
C GLN A 111 6.63 17.99 3.02
N VAL A 112 6.14 17.67 1.82
CA VAL A 112 5.73 18.67 0.83
C VAL A 112 4.53 19.46 1.29
N ILE A 113 3.51 18.84 1.88
CA ILE A 113 2.35 19.56 2.44
C ILE A 113 2.82 20.55 3.51
N LEU A 114 3.67 20.12 4.45
CA LEU A 114 4.23 21.02 5.45
C LEU A 114 5.06 22.16 4.84
N LEU A 115 5.80 21.89 3.78
CA LEU A 115 6.64 22.85 3.09
C LEU A 115 5.80 23.88 2.31
N VAL A 116 4.76 23.42 1.62
CA VAL A 116 3.90 24.24 0.74
C VAL A 116 2.88 25.05 1.55
N MET A 117 2.43 24.53 2.71
CA MET A 117 1.56 25.23 3.67
C MET A 117 2.33 26.13 4.63
N ALA A 118 3.57 26.40 4.32
CA ALA A 118 4.48 27.15 5.18
C ALA A 118 3.98 28.59 5.42
N VAL A 119 3.86 28.92 6.70
CA VAL A 119 3.43 30.26 7.16
C VAL A 119 4.65 31.17 7.42
N ASN A 120 5.86 30.59 7.53
CA ASN A 120 7.08 31.31 7.88
C ASN A 120 7.90 31.71 6.65
N PRO A 121 8.50 32.95 6.62
CA PRO A 121 9.35 33.40 5.53
C PRO A 121 10.52 32.45 5.22
N LEU A 122 11.08 31.79 6.25
CA LEU A 122 12.17 30.84 6.10
C LEU A 122 11.74 29.57 5.35
N GLN A 123 10.52 29.11 5.57
CA GLN A 123 9.93 27.98 4.88
C GLN A 123 9.60 28.33 3.44
N MET A 124 9.12 29.54 3.17
CA MET A 124 8.92 30.05 1.79
C MET A 124 10.24 30.11 1.02
N LEU A 125 11.33 30.53 1.66
CA LEU A 125 12.65 30.51 1.06
C LEU A 125 13.12 29.07 0.76
N ASN A 126 12.84 28.12 1.64
CA ASN A 126 13.15 26.71 1.41
C ASN A 126 12.30 26.11 0.28
N LEU A 127 11.03 26.46 0.19
CA LEU A 127 10.16 26.07 -0.90
C LEU A 127 10.66 26.63 -2.25
N SER A 128 11.07 27.91 -2.31
CA SER A 128 11.59 28.50 -3.55
C SER A 128 12.83 27.76 -4.10
N LYS A 129 13.66 27.20 -3.22
CA LYS A 129 14.81 26.36 -3.60
C LYS A 129 14.40 24.98 -4.15
N GLN A 130 13.18 24.53 -3.86
CA GLN A 130 12.65 23.26 -4.36
C GLN A 130 11.86 23.39 -5.66
N ILE A 131 11.54 24.63 -6.09
CA ILE A 131 10.90 24.89 -7.37
C ILE A 131 11.94 24.77 -8.49
N TYR A 132 11.57 24.12 -9.59
CA TYR A 132 12.44 24.03 -10.75
C TYR A 132 12.63 25.41 -11.40
N SER A 133 13.85 25.75 -11.78
CA SER A 133 14.22 27.03 -12.36
C SER A 133 13.52 27.34 -13.69
N PHE A 134 13.05 26.32 -14.39
CA PHE A 134 12.26 26.49 -15.63
C PHE A 134 10.77 26.75 -15.39
N LEU A 135 10.33 26.82 -14.11
CA LEU A 135 8.94 27.10 -13.68
C LEU A 135 8.88 28.35 -12.78
N PRO A 136 9.36 29.51 -13.22
CA PRO A 136 9.47 30.70 -12.36
C PRO A 136 8.09 31.27 -11.94
N GLY A 137 7.02 30.93 -12.66
CA GLY A 137 5.65 31.38 -12.37
C GLY A 137 5.01 30.77 -11.13
N LEU A 138 5.63 29.74 -10.52
CA LEU A 138 5.03 29.07 -9.34
C LEU A 138 5.31 29.77 -8.02
N THR A 139 6.34 30.61 -7.94
CA THR A 139 6.71 31.32 -6.71
C THR A 139 5.65 32.34 -6.25
N PRO A 140 4.98 33.12 -7.15
CA PRO A 140 3.94 34.08 -6.76
C PRO A 140 2.64 33.45 -6.26
N LEU A 141 2.46 32.14 -6.36
CA LEU A 141 1.23 31.43 -5.95
C LEU A 141 1.07 31.32 -4.43
N LEU A 142 2.08 31.68 -3.66
CA LEU A 142 2.07 31.59 -2.20
C LEU A 142 1.50 32.88 -1.57
N PRO A 143 0.71 32.77 -0.48
CA PRO A 143 0.23 31.56 0.18
C PRO A 143 -0.89 30.85 -0.61
N LEU A 144 -0.91 29.51 -0.52
CA LEU A 144 -1.90 28.70 -1.22
C LEU A 144 -3.26 28.77 -0.55
N ASN A 145 -4.33 28.57 -1.34
CA ASN A 145 -5.67 28.37 -0.80
C ASN A 145 -5.79 26.96 -0.22
N GLU A 146 -5.72 26.85 1.11
CA GLU A 146 -5.72 25.61 1.87
C GLU A 146 -7.11 25.14 2.31
N ARG A 147 -8.17 25.92 2.02
CA ARG A 147 -9.54 25.58 2.44
C ARG A 147 -10.23 24.68 1.41
N PHE A 148 -10.80 23.60 1.92
CA PHE A 148 -11.63 22.69 1.13
C PHE A 148 -12.78 22.14 1.97
N LEU A 149 -14.02 22.45 1.63
CA LEU A 149 -15.21 22.13 2.42
C LEU A 149 -15.04 22.64 3.87
N TRP A 150 -14.99 21.73 4.84
CA TRP A 150 -14.74 22.05 6.25
C TRP A 150 -13.26 21.93 6.65
N LEU A 151 -12.39 21.47 5.72
CA LEU A 151 -10.99 21.16 5.97
C LEU A 151 -10.11 22.40 5.78
N ASN A 152 -9.14 22.56 6.66
CA ASN A 152 -7.91 23.29 6.42
C ASN A 152 -6.82 22.28 6.11
N LEU A 153 -6.37 22.20 4.85
CA LEU A 153 -5.48 21.14 4.38
C LEU A 153 -4.10 21.15 5.04
N GLY A 154 -3.69 22.29 5.60
CA GLY A 154 -2.45 22.45 6.37
C GLY A 154 -2.57 22.04 7.84
N GLN A 155 -3.78 21.79 8.35
CA GLN A 155 -4.05 21.49 9.75
C GLN A 155 -4.82 20.17 9.91
N PRO A 156 -4.81 19.56 11.12
CA PRO A 156 -5.65 18.41 11.42
C PRO A 156 -7.15 18.72 11.27
N ASP A 157 -7.93 17.71 10.94
CA ASP A 157 -9.39 17.83 10.84
C ASP A 157 -10.02 17.95 12.24
N LEU A 158 -10.55 19.11 12.56
CA LEU A 158 -11.18 19.41 13.86
C LEU A 158 -12.48 18.65 14.10
N PHE A 159 -13.18 18.21 13.05
CA PHE A 159 -14.43 17.47 13.16
C PHE A 159 -14.24 15.96 13.18
N TYR A 160 -13.02 15.47 13.01
CA TYR A 160 -12.69 14.04 12.95
C TYR A 160 -13.43 13.24 11.88
N ILE A 161 -14.11 13.91 10.93
CA ILE A 161 -14.84 13.24 9.84
C ILE A 161 -13.87 12.52 8.93
N LEU A 162 -12.78 13.19 8.53
CA LEU A 162 -11.79 12.64 7.63
C LEU A 162 -11.04 11.43 8.23
N PRO A 163 -10.56 11.44 9.50
CA PRO A 163 -10.00 10.25 10.15
C PRO A 163 -10.96 9.06 10.15
N VAL A 164 -12.25 9.28 10.46
CA VAL A 164 -13.26 8.20 10.44
C VAL A 164 -13.44 7.64 9.03
N LEU A 165 -13.53 8.49 8.01
CA LEU A 165 -13.62 8.04 6.60
C LEU A 165 -12.38 7.24 6.19
N VAL A 166 -11.19 7.65 6.63
CA VAL A 166 -9.95 6.92 6.38
C VAL A 166 -9.97 5.54 7.04
N VAL A 167 -10.41 5.44 8.31
CA VAL A 167 -10.55 4.14 8.99
C VAL A 167 -11.49 3.22 8.22
N VAL A 168 -12.68 3.70 7.87
CA VAL A 168 -13.70 2.90 7.16
C VAL A 168 -13.20 2.44 5.80
N THR A 169 -12.63 3.36 5.01
CA THR A 169 -12.14 3.03 3.66
C THR A 169 -10.92 2.13 3.68
N THR A 170 -10.01 2.31 4.65
CA THR A 170 -8.83 1.44 4.83
C THR A 170 -9.28 0.03 5.25
N TYR A 171 -10.22 -0.07 6.19
CA TYR A 171 -10.78 -1.36 6.60
C TYR A 171 -11.44 -2.09 5.42
N TRP A 172 -12.24 -1.38 4.64
CA TRP A 172 -12.92 -1.94 3.47
C TRP A 172 -11.92 -2.41 2.41
N GLN A 173 -10.95 -1.57 2.05
CA GLN A 173 -9.89 -1.92 1.11
C GLN A 173 -9.12 -3.15 1.59
N GLN A 174 -8.72 -3.19 2.85
CA GLN A 174 -7.98 -4.31 3.42
C GLN A 174 -8.79 -5.61 3.39
N LYS A 175 -10.08 -5.54 3.75
CA LYS A 175 -10.98 -6.70 3.69
C LYS A 175 -11.12 -7.27 2.27
N LEU A 176 -11.11 -6.41 1.24
CA LEU A 176 -11.14 -6.85 -0.17
C LEU A 176 -9.82 -7.52 -0.58
N MET A 177 -8.70 -7.05 -0.07
CA MET A 177 -7.36 -7.51 -0.47
C MET A 177 -6.82 -8.67 0.37
N THR A 178 -7.35 -8.87 1.59
CA THR A 178 -6.90 -9.95 2.48
C THR A 178 -7.54 -11.28 2.10
N PRO A 179 -6.75 -12.33 1.83
CA PRO A 179 -7.29 -13.65 1.53
C PRO A 179 -8.01 -14.24 2.75
N PRO A 180 -9.14 -14.92 2.55
CA PRO A 180 -9.72 -15.73 3.61
C PRO A 180 -8.76 -16.84 3.98
N SER A 181 -8.46 -17.02 5.26
CA SER A 181 -7.69 -18.14 5.77
C SER A 181 -8.58 -19.03 6.62
N THR A 182 -8.44 -20.35 6.48
CA THR A 182 -9.23 -21.32 7.24
C THR A 182 -8.52 -21.76 8.52
N ASP A 183 -7.23 -21.47 8.65
CA ASP A 183 -6.44 -21.73 9.85
C ASP A 183 -6.73 -20.71 10.97
N SER A 184 -7.07 -21.18 12.15
CA SER A 184 -7.48 -20.34 13.30
C SER A 184 -6.43 -19.28 13.68
N GLN A 185 -5.15 -19.61 13.63
CA GLN A 185 -4.06 -18.69 13.96
C GLN A 185 -3.89 -17.61 12.88
N SER A 186 -3.94 -17.99 11.61
CA SER A 186 -3.87 -17.04 10.48
C SER A 186 -5.14 -16.17 10.42
N GLN A 187 -6.31 -16.71 10.75
CA GLN A 187 -7.56 -15.94 10.88
C GLN A 187 -7.46 -14.91 12.00
N ALA A 188 -6.95 -15.29 13.18
CA ALA A 188 -6.77 -14.36 14.30
C ALA A 188 -5.81 -13.22 13.92
N MET A 189 -4.68 -13.53 13.28
CA MET A 189 -3.71 -12.55 12.83
C MET A 189 -4.29 -11.63 11.75
N ASN A 190 -4.99 -12.18 10.76
CA ASN A 190 -5.65 -11.38 9.71
C ASN A 190 -6.73 -10.47 10.30
N LYS A 191 -7.52 -10.95 11.26
CA LYS A 191 -8.53 -10.16 11.96
C LYS A 191 -7.90 -9.04 12.78
N GLN A 192 -6.81 -9.33 13.49
CA GLN A 192 -6.07 -8.33 14.24
C GLN A 192 -5.49 -7.24 13.32
N MET A 193 -4.85 -7.62 12.22
CA MET A 193 -4.33 -6.68 11.24
C MET A 193 -5.45 -5.86 10.58
N ALA A 194 -6.58 -6.48 10.26
CA ALA A 194 -7.72 -5.82 9.63
C ALA A 194 -8.36 -4.73 10.52
N ILE A 195 -8.17 -4.78 11.83
CA ILE A 195 -8.68 -3.77 12.77
C ILE A 195 -7.56 -2.80 13.17
N MET A 196 -6.39 -3.33 13.53
CA MET A 196 -5.29 -2.53 14.07
C MET A 196 -4.74 -1.53 13.04
N MET A 197 -4.54 -1.97 11.79
CA MET A 197 -4.02 -1.10 10.73
C MET A 197 -4.92 0.11 10.42
N PRO A 198 -6.23 -0.06 10.14
CA PRO A 198 -7.11 1.09 9.92
C PRO A 198 -7.15 2.06 11.09
N VAL A 199 -7.21 1.54 12.33
CA VAL A 199 -7.21 2.38 13.54
C VAL A 199 -5.90 3.16 13.68
N MET A 200 -4.76 2.52 13.43
CA MET A 200 -3.45 3.17 13.47
C MET A 200 -3.37 4.31 12.43
N PHE A 201 -3.81 4.06 11.20
CA PHE A 201 -3.82 5.11 10.16
C PHE A 201 -4.84 6.21 10.45
N GLY A 202 -6.00 5.87 10.98
CA GLY A 202 -6.98 6.86 11.43
C GLY A 202 -6.42 7.77 12.52
N TYR A 203 -5.75 7.21 13.52
CA TYR A 203 -5.05 7.98 14.55
C TYR A 203 -3.96 8.88 13.95
N PHE A 204 -3.18 8.36 13.01
CA PHE A 204 -2.15 9.15 12.35
C PHE A 204 -2.76 10.33 11.56
N VAL A 205 -3.85 10.12 10.81
CA VAL A 205 -4.56 11.18 10.09
C VAL A 205 -5.16 12.21 11.05
N MET A 206 -5.59 11.78 12.23
CA MET A 206 -6.15 12.66 13.27
C MET A 206 -5.14 13.72 13.76
N ILE A 207 -3.86 13.39 13.81
CA ILE A 207 -2.80 14.29 14.27
C ILE A 207 -2.00 14.95 13.13
N SER A 208 -2.27 14.56 11.88
CA SER A 208 -1.57 15.06 10.69
C SER A 208 -2.39 16.13 9.95
N PRO A 209 -1.75 16.94 9.09
CA PRO A 209 -2.47 17.84 8.19
C PRO A 209 -3.55 17.10 7.40
N SER A 210 -4.76 17.68 7.30
CA SER A 210 -5.90 17.03 6.64
C SER A 210 -5.69 16.80 5.14
N GLY A 211 -4.78 17.53 4.50
CA GLY A 211 -4.35 17.26 3.13
C GLY A 211 -3.77 15.85 2.95
N LEU A 212 -3.04 15.35 3.95
CA LEU A 212 -2.52 13.98 3.93
C LEU A 212 -3.64 12.94 4.10
N GLY A 213 -4.61 13.23 4.98
CA GLY A 213 -5.80 12.40 5.13
C GLY A 213 -6.65 12.34 3.87
N LEU A 214 -6.78 13.47 3.16
CA LEU A 214 -7.47 13.54 1.87
C LEU A 214 -6.77 12.65 0.82
N TYR A 215 -5.44 12.75 0.71
CA TYR A 215 -4.65 11.84 -0.13
C TYR A 215 -4.94 10.37 0.20
N TRP A 216 -4.93 10.02 1.50
CA TRP A 216 -5.16 8.64 1.94
C TRP A 216 -6.55 8.14 1.60
N LEU A 217 -7.57 8.95 1.86
CA LEU A 217 -8.96 8.64 1.53
C LEU A 217 -9.13 8.36 0.03
N VAL A 218 -8.66 9.27 -0.81
CA VAL A 218 -8.75 9.17 -2.27
C VAL A 218 -7.94 7.97 -2.77
N SER A 219 -6.76 7.75 -2.22
CA SER A 219 -5.92 6.61 -2.52
C SER A 219 -6.62 5.28 -2.23
N ASN A 220 -7.34 5.18 -1.10
CA ASN A 220 -8.13 4.00 -0.76
C ASN A 220 -9.29 3.80 -1.75
N ILE A 221 -10.02 4.86 -2.09
CA ILE A 221 -11.13 4.79 -3.06
C ILE A 221 -10.63 4.31 -4.42
N ILE A 222 -9.53 4.90 -4.93
CA ILE A 222 -8.92 4.46 -6.19
C ILE A 222 -8.47 3.00 -6.09
N GLY A 223 -7.89 2.59 -4.96
CA GLY A 223 -7.46 1.21 -4.74
C GLY A 223 -8.62 0.21 -4.78
N VAL A 224 -9.78 0.57 -4.22
CA VAL A 224 -11.02 -0.22 -4.30
C VAL A 224 -11.50 -0.30 -5.75
N VAL A 225 -11.53 0.83 -6.46
CA VAL A 225 -11.92 0.85 -7.89
C VAL A 225 -10.97 0.00 -8.73
N GLN A 226 -9.66 0.12 -8.54
CA GLN A 226 -8.66 -0.70 -9.23
C GLN A 226 -8.87 -2.21 -8.96
N TYR A 227 -9.20 -2.58 -7.72
CA TYR A 227 -9.51 -3.97 -7.38
C TYR A 227 -10.69 -4.52 -8.18
N TRP A 228 -11.74 -3.72 -8.36
CA TRP A 228 -12.91 -4.10 -9.15
C TRP A 228 -12.63 -4.15 -10.66
N LEU A 229 -11.83 -3.23 -11.18
CA LEU A 229 -11.46 -3.18 -12.61
C LEU A 229 -10.55 -4.35 -13.03
N VAL A 230 -9.60 -4.73 -12.15
CA VAL A 230 -8.72 -5.90 -12.43
C VAL A 230 -9.47 -7.24 -12.33
N GLY A 231 -10.73 -7.20 -11.91
CA GLY A 231 -11.63 -8.35 -11.74
C GLY A 231 -11.56 -8.95 -10.34
N ARG A 232 -12.72 -9.41 -9.86
CA ARG A 232 -12.79 -10.20 -8.62
C ARG A 232 -11.96 -11.45 -8.79
N PRO A 233 -11.30 -11.97 -7.72
CA PRO A 233 -10.82 -13.35 -7.75
C PRO A 233 -12.03 -14.19 -8.16
N GLN A 234 -11.96 -14.84 -9.32
CA GLN A 234 -12.88 -15.95 -9.54
C GLN A 234 -12.60 -16.89 -8.37
N ALA A 235 -13.60 -17.05 -7.49
CA ALA A 235 -13.62 -18.16 -6.58
C ALA A 235 -13.25 -19.35 -7.46
N ALA A 236 -12.11 -20.00 -7.16
CA ALA A 236 -11.60 -21.07 -7.98
C ALA A 236 -12.79 -21.96 -8.30
N ALA A 237 -13.30 -21.88 -9.52
CA ALA A 237 -14.16 -22.91 -10.03
C ALA A 237 -13.36 -24.15 -9.69
N THR A 238 -13.93 -25.04 -8.89
CA THR A 238 -13.35 -26.29 -8.45
C THR A 238 -12.95 -27.09 -9.68
N THR A 239 -11.84 -26.69 -10.30
CA THR A 239 -11.11 -27.57 -11.17
C THR A 239 -10.56 -28.59 -10.19
N PRO A 240 -10.99 -29.84 -10.23
CA PRO A 240 -10.44 -30.87 -9.35
C PRO A 240 -8.93 -30.82 -9.57
N ALA A 241 -8.21 -30.52 -8.50
CA ALA A 241 -6.75 -30.51 -8.52
C ALA A 241 -6.32 -31.79 -9.23
N SER A 242 -5.60 -31.63 -10.35
CA SER A 242 -4.92 -32.78 -10.98
C SER A 242 -4.29 -33.56 -9.86
N PRO A 243 -4.56 -34.88 -9.74
CA PRO A 243 -4.11 -35.65 -8.58
C PRO A 243 -2.61 -35.41 -8.43
N ALA A 244 -2.24 -34.88 -7.26
CA ALA A 244 -0.86 -34.62 -6.93
C ALA A 244 -0.05 -35.88 -7.28
N ARG A 245 0.90 -35.73 -8.20
CA ARG A 245 1.82 -36.80 -8.58
C ARG A 245 2.36 -37.40 -7.26
N PRO A 246 2.16 -38.71 -6.99
CA PRO A 246 2.60 -39.29 -5.76
C PRO A 246 4.09 -39.00 -5.57
N LEU A 247 4.44 -38.35 -4.46
CA LEU A 247 5.83 -38.15 -4.07
C LEU A 247 6.50 -39.50 -4.08
N ALA A 248 7.52 -39.70 -4.94
CA ALA A 248 8.31 -40.90 -5.00
C ALA A 248 8.82 -41.23 -3.57
N PRO A 249 8.72 -42.49 -3.12
CA PRO A 249 9.19 -42.87 -1.80
C PRO A 249 10.69 -42.59 -1.70
N PRO A 250 11.20 -42.20 -0.51
CA PRO A 250 12.61 -41.88 -0.33
C PRO A 250 13.45 -43.13 -0.71
N ALA A 251 14.43 -42.92 -1.58
CA ALA A 251 15.36 -43.96 -2.01
C ALA A 251 16.00 -44.63 -0.77
N LYS A 252 15.77 -45.93 -0.61
CA LYS A 252 16.41 -46.74 0.44
C LYS A 252 17.93 -46.65 0.23
N LYS A 253 18.65 -46.11 1.22
CA LYS A 253 20.11 -46.16 1.27
C LYS A 253 20.53 -47.65 1.20
N LYS A 254 21.29 -48.02 0.17
CA LYS A 254 21.95 -49.32 0.10
C LYS A 254 22.91 -49.45 1.29
N PRO A 255 22.94 -50.60 1.96
CA PRO A 255 23.95 -50.86 3.00
C PRO A 255 25.33 -50.92 2.35
N THR A 256 26.26 -50.13 2.84
CA THR A 256 27.68 -50.22 2.51
C THR A 256 28.22 -51.48 3.14
N THR A 257 28.49 -52.48 2.33
CA THR A 257 29.27 -53.65 2.70
C THR A 257 30.71 -53.19 2.93
N LYS A 258 31.19 -53.38 4.16
CA LYS A 258 32.62 -53.28 4.47
C LYS A 258 33.30 -54.59 4.03
N GLU A 259 34.29 -54.52 3.20
CA GLU A 259 35.46 -55.33 3.15
C GLU A 259 36.71 -54.54 3.43
#